data_b27e1df32bbb2895554f1924c2efabdc
#
_entry.id   b27e1df32bbb2895554f1924c2efabdc
#
_cell.length_a   1.000
_cell.length_b   1.000
_cell.length_c   1.000
_cell.angle_alpha   90.00
_cell.angle_beta   90.00
_cell.angle_gamma   90.00
#
_symmetry.space_group_name_H-M   'P 1'
#
loop_
_entity.id
_entity.type
_entity.pdbx_description
1 polymer ?
#
loop_
_entity_poly.entity_id
_entity_poly.type
_entity_poly.pdbx_seq_one_letter_code
_entity_poly.pdbx_strand_id
1 'polypeptide(L)'
;RIKKKENKKRDETTNIKKKKKMNGMAFWKNEEKMGWKNQPTKVVSFDECKVPFDNIVGNTGDGFKIAMQGLDGGRINIASCSLGAARFCIDKCLDYIKERKQFGSFLKEFQSIQFKIADMITDYNASRLMVHQAAKALDNSDKESTLKSAMAKKFATDACFKICNDALQIHGGYGYLAEYGIEKMVRDTRVHQILEGTNEIMKLIISRKSIGN
;
A
#
# COMPACT_ATOMS: atom_id res chain seq x y z
N ARG A 1 30.01 28.16 -2.44
CA ARG A 1 28.87 28.65 -3.28
C ARG A 1 27.72 27.64 -3.41
N ILE A 2 27.99 26.35 -3.41
CA ILE A 2 26.97 25.27 -3.54
C ILE A 2 26.09 25.18 -2.26
N LYS A 3 26.65 25.26 -1.08
CA LYS A 3 25.88 25.21 0.20
C LYS A 3 24.89 26.37 0.39
N LYS A 4 25.19 27.58 -0.14
CA LYS A 4 24.28 28.72 -0.09
C LYS A 4 23.05 28.56 -1.02
N LYS A 5 23.18 27.87 -2.16
CA LYS A 5 22.05 27.60 -3.07
C LYS A 5 21.08 26.55 -2.52
N GLU A 6 21.57 25.50 -1.83
CA GLU A 6 20.71 24.50 -1.21
C GLU A 6 19.90 25.05 -0.02
N ASN A 7 20.50 25.90 0.82
CA ASN A 7 19.77 26.55 1.91
C ASN A 7 18.69 27.51 1.39
N LYS A 8 18.93 28.21 0.27
CA LYS A 8 17.93 29.11 -0.31
C LYS A 8 16.74 28.34 -0.89
N LYS A 9 16.95 27.19 -1.53
CA LYS A 9 15.86 26.32 -2.03
C LYS A 9 15.04 25.70 -0.88
N ARG A 10 15.66 25.34 0.25
CA ARG A 10 14.95 24.81 1.43
C ARG A 10 14.05 25.89 2.06
N ASP A 11 14.50 27.13 2.14
CA ASP A 11 13.71 28.25 2.68
C ASP A 11 12.54 28.61 1.79
N GLU A 12 12.70 28.59 0.46
CA GLU A 12 11.61 28.86 -0.48
C GLU A 12 10.51 27.78 -0.43
N THR A 13 10.88 26.47 -0.33
CA THR A 13 9.92 25.37 -0.16
C THR A 13 9.23 25.41 1.20
N THR A 14 9.89 25.85 2.24
CA THR A 14 9.31 26.02 3.57
C THR A 14 8.34 27.21 3.61
N ASN A 15 8.63 28.28 2.89
CA ASN A 15 7.74 29.43 2.75
C ASN A 15 6.49 29.15 1.89
N ILE A 16 6.60 28.30 0.86
CA ILE A 16 5.43 27.86 0.08
C ILE A 16 4.49 26.99 0.93
N LYS A 17 5.03 26.13 1.81
CA LYS A 17 4.21 25.34 2.77
C LYS A 17 3.52 26.22 3.82
N LYS A 18 4.16 27.29 4.30
CA LYS A 18 3.56 28.26 5.25
C LYS A 18 2.42 29.09 4.64
N LYS A 19 2.46 29.38 3.33
CA LYS A 19 1.41 30.18 2.64
C LYS A 19 0.11 29.41 2.37
N LYS A 20 0.06 28.06 2.54
CA LYS A 20 -1.13 27.22 2.32
C LYS A 20 -1.96 26.94 3.58
N LYS A 21 -1.70 27.58 4.72
CA LYS A 21 -2.50 27.41 5.92
C LYS A 21 -3.75 28.27 5.81
N MET A 22 -4.90 27.64 5.58
CA MET A 22 -6.21 28.32 5.67
C MET A 22 -6.50 28.67 7.12
N ASN A 23 -7.06 29.86 7.37
CA ASN A 23 -7.54 30.22 8.70
C ASN A 23 -8.61 29.23 9.14
N GLY A 24 -8.54 28.79 10.38
CA GLY A 24 -9.46 27.77 10.91
C GLY A 24 -9.08 26.33 10.60
N MET A 25 -7.99 26.08 9.84
CA MET A 25 -7.50 24.73 9.58
C MET A 25 -6.27 24.43 10.46
N ALA A 26 -6.32 23.38 11.25
CA ALA A 26 -5.20 22.96 12.09
C ALA A 26 -4.81 21.50 11.84
N PHE A 27 -3.49 21.24 11.91
CA PHE A 27 -2.91 19.91 11.81
C PHE A 27 -2.31 19.54 13.17
N TRP A 28 -2.70 18.39 13.68
CA TRP A 28 -2.16 17.83 14.92
C TRP A 28 -0.81 17.15 14.69
N LYS A 29 -0.20 16.61 15.74
CA LYS A 29 1.04 15.83 15.61
C LYS A 29 0.84 14.60 14.72
N ASN A 30 1.94 14.07 14.19
CA ASN A 30 1.90 12.77 13.50
C ASN A 30 1.54 11.67 14.49
N GLU A 31 0.67 10.76 14.05
CA GLU A 31 0.38 9.54 14.79
C GLU A 31 1.58 8.59 14.76
N GLU A 32 1.83 7.93 15.88
CA GLU A 32 2.79 6.83 15.95
C GLU A 32 2.14 5.56 15.40
N LYS A 33 2.83 4.89 14.46
CA LYS A 33 2.28 3.75 13.73
C LYS A 33 3.22 2.56 13.79
N MET A 34 2.66 1.35 13.66
CA MET A 34 3.38 0.10 13.54
C MET A 34 4.37 0.11 12.36
N GLY A 35 3.90 0.53 11.18
CA GLY A 35 4.65 0.60 9.94
C GLY A 35 4.26 1.81 9.08
N TRP A 36 4.73 1.81 7.83
CA TRP A 36 4.45 2.85 6.84
C TRP A 36 4.73 4.27 7.36
N LYS A 37 5.84 4.42 8.09
CA LYS A 37 6.17 5.64 8.85
C LYS A 37 6.52 6.83 7.95
N ASN A 38 6.90 6.59 6.70
CA ASN A 38 7.14 7.62 5.70
C ASN A 38 5.85 8.33 5.22
N GLN A 39 4.68 7.71 5.42
CA GLN A 39 3.37 8.31 5.14
C GLN A 39 2.85 8.98 6.41
N PRO A 40 2.80 10.33 6.48
CA PRO A 40 2.29 11.03 7.66
C PRO A 40 0.78 10.80 7.81
N THR A 41 0.36 10.53 9.03
CA THR A 41 -1.05 10.43 9.41
C THR A 41 -1.30 11.41 10.54
N LYS A 42 -2.34 12.24 10.41
CA LYS A 42 -2.65 13.32 11.36
C LYS A 42 -4.14 13.53 11.47
N VAL A 43 -4.58 13.99 12.62
CA VAL A 43 -5.89 14.64 12.73
C VAL A 43 -5.81 16.02 12.08
N VAL A 44 -6.81 16.33 11.27
CA VAL A 44 -7.01 17.67 10.68
C VAL A 44 -8.33 18.20 11.23
N SER A 45 -8.31 19.36 11.86
CA SER A 45 -9.51 20.04 12.34
C SER A 45 -9.82 21.28 11.51
N PHE A 46 -11.11 21.54 11.33
CA PHE A 46 -11.64 22.71 10.68
C PHE A 46 -12.57 23.41 11.67
N ASP A 47 -12.21 24.64 12.06
CA ASP A 47 -12.97 25.46 12.99
C ASP A 47 -13.21 26.82 12.32
N GLU A 48 -14.47 27.13 12.02
CA GLU A 48 -14.89 28.35 11.27
C GLU A 48 -14.04 28.57 9.99
N CYS A 49 -13.60 27.47 9.35
CA CYS A 49 -12.73 27.52 8.19
C CYS A 49 -13.48 28.00 6.95
N LYS A 50 -13.20 29.22 6.52
CA LYS A 50 -13.83 29.84 5.33
C LYS A 50 -13.10 29.39 4.07
N VAL A 51 -13.82 28.71 3.18
CA VAL A 51 -13.32 28.25 1.87
C VAL A 51 -13.95 29.11 0.78
N PRO A 52 -13.17 29.76 -0.13
CA PRO A 52 -13.72 30.47 -1.26
C PRO A 52 -14.63 29.59 -2.11
N PHE A 53 -15.73 30.15 -2.62
CA PHE A 53 -16.71 29.41 -3.43
C PHE A 53 -16.06 28.75 -4.66
N ASP A 54 -15.12 29.44 -5.30
CA ASP A 54 -14.38 28.95 -6.48
C ASP A 54 -13.51 27.70 -6.20
N ASN A 55 -13.32 27.34 -4.92
CA ASN A 55 -12.60 26.12 -4.53
C ASN A 55 -13.52 24.90 -4.36
N ILE A 56 -14.82 25.03 -4.67
CA ILE A 56 -15.74 23.89 -4.67
C ILE A 56 -15.39 22.99 -5.86
N VAL A 57 -15.20 21.70 -5.59
CA VAL A 57 -14.99 20.67 -6.61
C VAL A 57 -16.33 19.99 -6.92
N GLY A 58 -16.79 20.14 -8.16
CA GLY A 58 -18.12 19.66 -8.57
C GLY A 58 -19.24 20.59 -8.05
N ASN A 59 -20.41 20.02 -7.79
CA ASN A 59 -21.56 20.73 -7.25
C ASN A 59 -21.71 20.46 -5.75
N THR A 60 -22.48 21.32 -5.07
CA THR A 60 -22.87 21.07 -3.67
C THR A 60 -23.63 19.73 -3.58
N GLY A 61 -23.14 18.83 -2.73
CA GLY A 61 -23.67 17.47 -2.56
C GLY A 61 -22.90 16.36 -3.30
N ASP A 62 -21.99 16.69 -4.24
CA ASP A 62 -21.23 15.70 -5.00
C ASP A 62 -20.06 15.07 -4.21
N GLY A 63 -19.70 15.60 -3.05
CA GLY A 63 -18.48 15.21 -2.31
C GLY A 63 -18.37 13.71 -2.04
N PHE A 64 -19.45 13.06 -1.63
CA PHE A 64 -19.46 11.62 -1.39
C PHE A 64 -19.21 10.81 -2.69
N LYS A 65 -19.86 11.20 -3.80
CA LYS A 65 -19.69 10.56 -5.11
C LYS A 65 -18.25 10.69 -5.61
N ILE A 66 -17.68 11.90 -5.51
CA ILE A 66 -16.29 12.17 -5.90
C ILE A 66 -15.31 11.33 -5.07
N ALA A 67 -15.53 11.25 -3.75
CA ALA A 67 -14.70 10.42 -2.86
C ALA A 67 -14.77 8.93 -3.23
N MET A 68 -15.95 8.39 -3.49
CA MET A 68 -16.12 6.99 -3.88
C MET A 68 -15.46 6.66 -5.23
N GLN A 69 -15.54 7.57 -6.21
CA GLN A 69 -14.85 7.42 -7.49
C GLN A 69 -13.31 7.38 -7.33
N GLY A 70 -12.76 8.20 -6.44
CA GLY A 70 -11.33 8.20 -6.14
C GLY A 70 -10.83 6.91 -5.48
N LEU A 71 -11.70 6.20 -4.76
CA LEU A 71 -11.33 4.96 -4.07
C LEU A 71 -10.99 3.80 -5.01
N ASP A 72 -11.58 3.71 -6.20
CA ASP A 72 -11.26 2.61 -7.12
C ASP A 72 -9.79 2.68 -7.58
N GLY A 73 -9.30 3.88 -7.92
CA GLY A 73 -7.89 4.11 -8.19
C GLY A 73 -7.00 3.89 -6.96
N GLY A 74 -7.43 4.35 -5.78
CA GLY A 74 -6.75 4.14 -4.51
C GLY A 74 -6.56 2.65 -4.18
N ARG A 75 -7.57 1.82 -4.39
CA ARG A 75 -7.53 0.35 -4.21
C ARG A 75 -6.47 -0.31 -5.08
N ILE A 76 -6.39 0.06 -6.36
CA ILE A 76 -5.38 -0.44 -7.31
C ILE A 76 -3.99 0.00 -6.86
N ASN A 77 -3.82 1.25 -6.43
CA ASN A 77 -2.54 1.77 -5.96
C ASN A 77 -2.02 1.01 -4.73
N ILE A 78 -2.88 0.74 -3.75
CA ILE A 78 -2.49 -0.02 -2.55
C ILE A 78 -2.17 -1.48 -2.88
N ALA A 79 -2.92 -2.11 -3.77
CA ALA A 79 -2.59 -3.43 -4.28
C ALA A 79 -1.21 -3.45 -4.97
N SER A 80 -0.89 -2.42 -5.75
CA SER A 80 0.41 -2.25 -6.40
C SER A 80 1.55 -2.05 -5.41
N CYS A 81 1.33 -1.27 -4.35
CA CYS A 81 2.31 -1.12 -3.25
C CYS A 81 2.59 -2.48 -2.58
N SER A 82 1.55 -3.30 -2.38
CA SER A 82 1.70 -4.64 -1.82
C SER A 82 2.54 -5.54 -2.72
N LEU A 83 2.34 -5.47 -4.04
CA LEU A 83 3.16 -6.22 -5.02
C LEU A 83 4.64 -5.82 -4.93
N GLY A 84 4.95 -4.53 -4.78
CA GLY A 84 6.32 -4.06 -4.63
C GLY A 84 7.02 -4.66 -3.41
N ALA A 85 6.34 -4.68 -2.27
CA ALA A 85 6.85 -5.28 -1.03
C ALA A 85 7.04 -6.80 -1.16
N ALA A 86 6.06 -7.51 -1.74
CA ALA A 86 6.13 -8.96 -1.96
C ALA A 86 7.27 -9.32 -2.92
N ARG A 87 7.47 -8.57 -4.00
CA ARG A 87 8.57 -8.77 -4.94
C ARG A 87 9.92 -8.64 -4.25
N PHE A 88 10.12 -7.57 -3.50
CA PHE A 88 11.33 -7.39 -2.70
C PHE A 88 11.61 -8.59 -1.78
N CYS A 89 10.58 -9.07 -1.07
CA CYS A 89 10.70 -10.21 -0.17
C CYS A 89 11.04 -11.51 -0.91
N ILE A 90 10.43 -11.77 -2.07
CA ILE A 90 10.73 -12.95 -2.91
C ILE A 90 12.19 -12.90 -3.37
N ASP A 91 12.66 -11.77 -3.90
CA ASP A 91 14.03 -11.64 -4.38
C ASP A 91 15.04 -11.87 -3.27
N LYS A 92 14.82 -11.28 -2.08
CA LYS A 92 15.63 -11.52 -0.89
C LYS A 92 15.66 -13.00 -0.47
N CYS A 93 14.52 -13.69 -0.52
CA CYS A 93 14.46 -15.12 -0.22
C CYS A 93 15.26 -15.95 -1.22
N LEU A 94 15.11 -15.67 -2.53
CA LEU A 94 15.79 -16.41 -3.58
C LEU A 94 17.32 -16.32 -3.47
N ASP A 95 17.84 -15.19 -3.01
CA ASP A 95 19.28 -15.03 -2.77
C ASP A 95 19.68 -15.72 -1.46
N TYR A 96 18.96 -15.49 -0.37
CA TYR A 96 19.27 -16.04 0.95
C TYR A 96 19.30 -17.57 0.98
N ILE A 97 18.34 -18.26 0.34
CA ILE A 97 18.28 -19.73 0.35
C ILE A 97 19.43 -20.41 -0.41
N LYS A 98 20.11 -19.68 -1.31
CA LYS A 98 21.30 -20.17 -2.05
C LYS A 98 22.58 -20.10 -1.22
N GLU A 99 22.63 -19.20 -0.23
CA GLU A 99 23.84 -18.94 0.57
C GLU A 99 23.75 -19.56 1.96
N ARG A 100 22.57 -19.55 2.58
CA ARG A 100 22.36 -20.04 3.94
C ARG A 100 22.35 -21.55 4.01
N LYS A 101 23.17 -22.10 4.92
CA LYS A 101 23.20 -23.53 5.26
C LYS A 101 22.63 -23.78 6.64
N GLN A 102 21.86 -24.86 6.78
CA GLN A 102 21.43 -25.46 8.04
C GLN A 102 21.37 -26.98 7.87
N PHE A 103 21.60 -27.71 8.95
CA PHE A 103 21.57 -29.18 8.95
C PHE A 103 22.45 -29.82 7.84
N GLY A 104 23.58 -29.20 7.51
CA GLY A 104 24.53 -29.65 6.52
C GLY A 104 24.24 -29.32 5.06
N SER A 105 23.05 -28.74 4.74
CA SER A 105 22.61 -28.45 3.38
C SER A 105 22.25 -26.96 3.20
N PHE A 106 22.24 -26.47 1.97
CA PHE A 106 21.68 -25.16 1.65
C PHE A 106 20.16 -25.15 1.83
N LEU A 107 19.58 -24.00 2.24
CA LEU A 107 18.13 -23.93 2.44
C LEU A 107 17.35 -24.26 1.17
N LYS A 108 17.88 -23.94 -0.01
CA LYS A 108 17.27 -24.26 -1.31
C LYS A 108 17.07 -25.78 -1.56
N GLU A 109 17.75 -26.66 -0.80
CA GLU A 109 17.68 -28.11 -0.97
C GLU A 109 16.51 -28.75 -0.19
N PHE A 110 15.90 -28.00 0.75
CA PHE A 110 14.78 -28.47 1.54
C PHE A 110 13.45 -28.30 0.79
N GLN A 111 12.70 -29.38 0.58
CA GLN A 111 11.39 -29.35 -0.10
C GLN A 111 10.41 -28.37 0.55
N SER A 112 10.39 -28.27 1.88
CA SER A 112 9.51 -27.34 2.59
C SER A 112 9.77 -25.87 2.23
N ILE A 113 11.02 -25.52 1.94
CA ILE A 113 11.40 -24.19 1.47
C ILE A 113 11.04 -24.03 -0.01
N GLN A 114 11.31 -25.04 -0.83
CA GLN A 114 10.96 -25.02 -2.27
C GLN A 114 9.46 -24.82 -2.48
N PHE A 115 8.61 -25.54 -1.73
CA PHE A 115 7.16 -25.44 -1.81
C PHE A 115 6.67 -24.05 -1.38
N LYS A 116 7.23 -23.51 -0.29
CA LYS A 116 6.91 -22.17 0.16
C LYS A 116 7.28 -21.10 -0.89
N ILE A 117 8.43 -21.21 -1.54
CA ILE A 117 8.83 -20.31 -2.64
C ILE A 117 7.88 -20.46 -3.84
N ALA A 118 7.48 -21.69 -4.19
CA ALA A 118 6.54 -21.93 -5.28
C ALA A 118 5.18 -21.26 -5.02
N ASP A 119 4.64 -21.38 -3.80
CA ASP A 119 3.41 -20.71 -3.37
C ASP A 119 3.54 -19.20 -3.44
N MET A 120 4.63 -18.63 -2.89
CA MET A 120 4.89 -17.19 -2.92
C MET A 120 4.92 -16.64 -4.34
N ILE A 121 5.59 -17.33 -5.28
CA ILE A 121 5.69 -16.91 -6.68
C ILE A 121 4.32 -17.02 -7.36
N THR A 122 3.56 -18.07 -7.10
CA THR A 122 2.21 -18.27 -7.65
C THR A 122 1.26 -17.19 -7.18
N ASP A 123 1.18 -16.95 -5.88
CA ASP A 123 0.34 -15.92 -5.27
C ASP A 123 0.71 -14.52 -5.75
N TYR A 124 2.01 -14.24 -5.92
CA TYR A 124 2.49 -12.97 -6.49
C TYR A 124 2.00 -12.76 -7.92
N ASN A 125 2.14 -13.77 -8.79
CA ASN A 125 1.73 -13.65 -10.19
C ASN A 125 0.20 -13.53 -10.33
N ALA A 126 -0.57 -14.30 -9.56
CA ALA A 126 -2.03 -14.17 -9.51
C ALA A 126 -2.44 -12.76 -9.06
N SER A 127 -1.83 -12.25 -7.99
CA SER A 127 -2.04 -10.88 -7.51
C SER A 127 -1.75 -9.84 -8.60
N ARG A 128 -0.61 -9.97 -9.28
CA ARG A 128 -0.19 -9.06 -10.35
C ARG A 128 -1.16 -9.05 -11.51
N LEU A 129 -1.62 -10.21 -11.96
CA LEU A 129 -2.61 -10.32 -13.04
C LEU A 129 -3.93 -9.64 -12.68
N MET A 130 -4.44 -9.84 -11.46
CA MET A 130 -5.66 -9.19 -10.98
C MET A 130 -5.50 -7.66 -10.90
N VAL A 131 -4.37 -7.16 -10.43
CA VAL A 131 -4.10 -5.71 -10.35
C VAL A 131 -4.04 -5.09 -11.74
N HIS A 132 -3.35 -5.73 -12.69
CA HIS A 132 -3.30 -5.27 -14.08
C HIS A 132 -4.69 -5.29 -14.74
N GLN A 133 -5.49 -6.33 -14.50
CA GLN A 133 -6.86 -6.42 -15.01
C GLN A 133 -7.75 -5.29 -14.46
N ALA A 134 -7.64 -5.00 -13.17
CA ALA A 134 -8.39 -3.91 -12.53
C ALA A 134 -7.97 -2.54 -13.07
N ALA A 135 -6.68 -2.30 -13.25
CA ALA A 135 -6.17 -1.05 -13.82
C ALA A 135 -6.70 -0.84 -15.24
N LYS A 136 -6.59 -1.87 -16.10
CA LYS A 136 -7.11 -1.83 -17.48
C LYS A 136 -8.63 -1.59 -17.52
N ALA A 137 -9.38 -2.19 -16.59
CA ALA A 137 -10.82 -1.98 -16.51
C ALA A 137 -11.17 -0.53 -16.13
N LEU A 138 -10.38 0.06 -15.20
CA LEU A 138 -10.57 1.46 -14.81
C LEU A 138 -10.23 2.41 -15.95
N ASP A 139 -9.13 2.22 -16.65
CA ASP A 139 -8.70 3.02 -17.81
C ASP A 139 -9.73 2.99 -18.95
N ASN A 140 -10.36 1.83 -19.15
CA ASN A 140 -11.39 1.64 -20.19
C ASN A 140 -12.82 2.04 -19.72
N SER A 141 -12.99 2.61 -18.53
CA SER A 141 -14.29 2.93 -17.94
C SER A 141 -15.27 1.74 -17.93
N ASP A 142 -14.74 0.53 -17.69
CA ASP A 142 -15.51 -0.70 -17.63
C ASP A 142 -16.53 -0.64 -16.49
N LYS A 143 -17.77 -1.08 -16.73
CA LYS A 143 -18.86 -1.13 -15.74
C LYS A 143 -18.50 -2.00 -14.51
N GLU A 144 -17.58 -2.95 -14.67
CA GLU A 144 -17.09 -3.82 -13.61
C GLU A 144 -15.82 -3.29 -12.92
N SER A 145 -15.34 -2.08 -13.25
CA SER A 145 -14.09 -1.53 -12.70
C SER A 145 -14.06 -1.53 -11.17
N THR A 146 -15.14 -1.14 -10.52
CA THR A 146 -15.27 -1.18 -9.04
C THR A 146 -15.19 -2.61 -8.49
N LEU A 147 -15.85 -3.58 -9.15
CA LEU A 147 -15.77 -4.99 -8.75
C LEU A 147 -14.34 -5.53 -8.89
N LYS A 148 -13.72 -5.32 -10.04
CA LYS A 148 -12.36 -5.77 -10.33
C LYS A 148 -11.34 -5.10 -9.41
N SER A 149 -11.48 -3.81 -9.10
CA SER A 149 -10.63 -3.09 -8.14
C SER A 149 -10.76 -3.62 -6.72
N ALA A 150 -11.99 -3.94 -6.29
CA ALA A 150 -12.23 -4.53 -4.96
C ALA A 150 -11.63 -5.95 -4.86
N MET A 151 -11.80 -6.79 -5.90
CA MET A 151 -11.22 -8.13 -5.96
C MET A 151 -9.69 -8.09 -5.94
N ALA A 152 -9.10 -7.24 -6.78
CA ALA A 152 -7.65 -7.07 -6.87
C ALA A 152 -7.06 -6.59 -5.54
N LYS A 153 -7.64 -5.55 -4.94
CA LYS A 153 -7.19 -5.02 -3.63
C LYS A 153 -7.26 -6.09 -2.56
N LYS A 154 -8.41 -6.76 -2.40
CA LYS A 154 -8.59 -7.81 -1.38
C LYS A 154 -7.59 -8.94 -1.55
N PHE A 155 -7.47 -9.49 -2.76
CA PHE A 155 -6.60 -10.63 -3.02
C PHE A 155 -5.12 -10.26 -2.87
N ALA A 156 -4.68 -9.20 -3.55
CA ALA A 156 -3.27 -8.82 -3.55
C ALA A 156 -2.76 -8.40 -2.16
N THR A 157 -3.56 -7.68 -1.36
CA THR A 157 -3.11 -7.28 -0.02
C THR A 157 -3.03 -8.45 0.95
N ASP A 158 -3.91 -9.46 0.84
CA ASP A 158 -3.84 -10.67 1.66
C ASP A 158 -2.65 -11.54 1.24
N ALA A 159 -2.53 -11.85 -0.05
CA ALA A 159 -1.47 -12.70 -0.59
C ALA A 159 -0.09 -12.07 -0.36
N CYS A 160 0.08 -10.78 -0.67
CA CYS A 160 1.37 -10.11 -0.50
C CYS A 160 1.79 -9.96 0.96
N PHE A 161 0.84 -9.75 1.90
CA PHE A 161 1.15 -9.78 3.32
C PHE A 161 1.65 -11.17 3.74
N LYS A 162 0.96 -12.24 3.30
CA LYS A 162 1.40 -13.62 3.54
C LYS A 162 2.80 -13.87 2.99
N ILE A 163 3.09 -13.43 1.76
CA ILE A 163 4.43 -13.54 1.15
C ILE A 163 5.50 -12.85 2.00
N CYS A 164 5.26 -11.62 2.46
CA CYS A 164 6.21 -10.92 3.31
C CYS A 164 6.44 -11.65 4.64
N ASN A 165 5.38 -12.19 5.25
CA ASN A 165 5.48 -12.96 6.48
C ASN A 165 6.21 -14.31 6.28
N ASP A 166 5.95 -15.01 5.18
CA ASP A 166 6.66 -16.24 4.84
C ASP A 166 8.15 -15.98 4.54
N ALA A 167 8.46 -14.85 3.92
CA ALA A 167 9.85 -14.42 3.72
C ALA A 167 10.58 -14.19 5.05
N LEU A 168 9.92 -13.54 6.01
CA LEU A 168 10.46 -13.39 7.36
C LEU A 168 10.74 -14.73 8.00
N GLN A 169 9.80 -15.70 7.87
CA GLN A 169 9.96 -17.05 8.39
C GLN A 169 11.12 -17.79 7.74
N ILE A 170 11.32 -17.66 6.41
CA ILE A 170 12.46 -18.28 5.68
C ILE A 170 13.80 -17.72 6.19
N HIS A 171 13.88 -16.43 6.49
CA HIS A 171 15.09 -15.82 7.04
C HIS A 171 15.31 -16.14 8.53
N GLY A 172 14.29 -16.65 9.23
CA GLY A 172 14.35 -16.94 10.66
C GLY A 172 14.70 -15.70 11.48
N GLY A 173 15.59 -15.83 12.46
CA GLY A 173 16.02 -14.71 13.30
C GLY A 173 16.59 -13.51 12.53
N TYR A 174 17.27 -13.75 11.42
CA TYR A 174 17.77 -12.69 10.55
C TYR A 174 16.66 -11.88 9.88
N GLY A 175 15.53 -12.50 9.52
CA GLY A 175 14.37 -11.78 8.97
C GLY A 175 13.73 -10.79 9.96
N TYR A 176 13.98 -10.99 11.25
CA TYR A 176 13.48 -10.11 12.33
C TYR A 176 14.38 -8.91 12.59
N LEU A 177 15.60 -8.89 12.01
CA LEU A 177 16.55 -7.79 12.14
C LEU A 177 16.31 -6.71 11.09
N ALA A 178 16.37 -5.45 11.52
CA ALA A 178 16.07 -4.29 10.66
C ALA A 178 16.99 -4.19 9.42
N GLU A 179 18.25 -4.65 9.52
CA GLU A 179 19.22 -4.58 8.42
C GLU A 179 18.83 -5.39 7.18
N TYR A 180 18.06 -6.47 7.36
CA TYR A 180 17.55 -7.29 6.24
C TYR A 180 16.34 -6.65 5.54
N GLY A 181 15.62 -5.74 6.21
CA GLY A 181 14.48 -5.01 5.68
C GLY A 181 13.19 -5.83 5.53
N ILE A 182 13.22 -7.14 5.78
CA ILE A 182 12.04 -8.03 5.65
C ILE A 182 10.98 -7.67 6.71
N GLU A 183 11.39 -7.47 7.97
CA GLU A 183 10.50 -7.10 9.06
C GLU A 183 9.70 -5.82 8.74
N LYS A 184 10.37 -4.86 8.06
CA LYS A 184 9.74 -3.63 7.62
C LYS A 184 8.62 -3.90 6.61
N MET A 185 8.82 -4.80 5.65
CA MET A 185 7.79 -5.15 4.66
C MET A 185 6.57 -5.77 5.34
N VAL A 186 6.73 -6.61 6.35
CA VAL A 186 5.63 -7.18 7.14
C VAL A 186 4.84 -6.08 7.85
N ARG A 187 5.53 -5.16 8.55
CA ARG A 187 4.89 -4.05 9.27
C ARG A 187 4.17 -3.09 8.32
N ASP A 188 4.78 -2.78 7.18
CA ASP A 188 4.24 -1.83 6.23
C ASP A 188 3.04 -2.41 5.47
N THR A 189 3.10 -3.67 5.04
CA THR A 189 2.01 -4.30 4.28
C THR A 189 0.79 -4.64 5.13
N ARG A 190 0.93 -4.74 6.47
CA ARG A 190 -0.21 -5.02 7.35
C ARG A 190 -1.33 -3.98 7.21
N VAL A 191 -0.99 -2.71 7.03
CA VAL A 191 -2.01 -1.66 6.87
C VAL A 191 -2.71 -1.70 5.52
N HIS A 192 -2.13 -2.32 4.49
CA HIS A 192 -2.74 -2.40 3.17
C HIS A 192 -4.06 -3.18 3.16
N GLN A 193 -4.25 -4.12 4.09
CA GLN A 193 -5.51 -4.83 4.27
C GLN A 193 -6.61 -3.94 4.90
N ILE A 194 -6.24 -2.80 5.48
CA ILE A 194 -7.12 -1.92 6.26
C ILE A 194 -7.49 -0.65 5.49
N LEU A 195 -6.52 0.03 4.88
CA LEU A 195 -6.74 1.30 4.20
C LEU A 195 -7.40 1.12 2.82
N GLU A 196 -7.87 2.24 2.23
CA GLU A 196 -8.66 2.27 0.98
C GLU A 196 -9.94 1.41 1.03
N GLY A 197 -10.48 1.25 2.24
CA GLY A 197 -11.53 0.31 2.61
C GLY A 197 -10.96 -1.04 3.05
N THR A 198 -11.38 -1.51 4.22
CA THR A 198 -10.89 -2.79 4.76
C THR A 198 -11.23 -3.95 3.82
N ASN A 199 -10.52 -5.08 3.94
CA ASN A 199 -10.82 -6.24 3.11
C ASN A 199 -12.23 -6.82 3.38
N GLU A 200 -12.82 -6.56 4.54
CA GLU A 200 -14.23 -6.84 4.84
C GLU A 200 -15.16 -5.98 3.98
N ILE A 201 -14.86 -4.68 3.80
CA ILE A 201 -15.60 -3.81 2.87
C ILE A 201 -15.43 -4.27 1.42
N MET A 202 -14.24 -4.74 1.05
CA MET A 202 -14.04 -5.30 -0.30
C MET A 202 -14.94 -6.53 -0.53
N LYS A 203 -15.02 -7.44 0.46
CA LYS A 203 -15.94 -8.60 0.40
C LYS A 203 -17.40 -8.17 0.25
N LEU A 204 -17.82 -7.12 0.97
CA LEU A 204 -19.17 -6.56 0.85
C LEU A 204 -19.44 -6.02 -0.56
N ILE A 205 -18.50 -5.27 -1.14
CA ILE A 205 -18.62 -4.74 -2.51
C ILE A 205 -18.71 -5.90 -3.51
N ILE A 206 -17.81 -6.87 -3.41
CA ILE A 206 -17.77 -8.04 -4.29
C ILE A 206 -19.09 -8.80 -4.24
N SER A 207 -19.56 -9.15 -3.02
CA SER A 207 -20.80 -9.91 -2.86
C SER A 207 -22.02 -9.18 -3.43
N ARG A 208 -22.19 -7.89 -3.11
CA ARG A 208 -23.32 -7.09 -3.60
C ARG A 208 -23.32 -6.99 -5.13
N LYS A 209 -22.17 -6.74 -5.73
CA LYS A 209 -22.05 -6.67 -7.20
C LYS A 209 -22.29 -8.03 -7.88
N SER A 210 -21.94 -9.14 -7.23
CA SER A 210 -22.10 -10.49 -7.79
C SER A 210 -23.51 -11.05 -7.62
N ILE A 211 -24.23 -10.66 -6.55
CA ILE A 211 -25.60 -11.15 -6.29
C ILE A 211 -26.68 -10.19 -6.85
N GLY A 212 -26.29 -9.01 -7.36
CA GLY A 212 -27.25 -8.08 -7.95
C GLY A 212 -28.02 -7.22 -6.93
N ASN A 213 -27.42 -6.92 -5.78
CA ASN A 213 -27.98 -6.04 -4.72
C ASN A 213 -27.32 -4.66 -4.75
#